data_43b8a8f2d5454ce0acbd73d2858ed41a
#
_entry.id   43b8a8f2d5454ce0acbd73d2858ed41a
#
_cell.length_a   1.000
_cell.length_b   1.000
_cell.length_c   1.000
_cell.angle_alpha   90.00
_cell.angle_beta   90.00
_cell.angle_gamma   90.00
#
_symmetry.space_group_name_H-M   'P 1'
#
loop_
_entity.id
_entity.type
_entity.pdbx_description
1 polymer ?
#
loop_
_entity_poly.entity_id
_entity_poly.type
_entity_poly.pdbx_seq_one_letter_code
_entity_poly.pdbx_strand_id
1 'polypeptide(L)'
;MDKIKMTTPLVEMDGDEMTRILWKSIKEELLCPFIDLNTEYYDLGLEHRNETDDKVTVDAANANMKYGVAVKCATITPNAARMTEYNLKEMWKSPNGTIRAILDGTVFRAPIIVKGIEPLVKNWHKPITIARHAYGDVYKNVEIKVPGAGKAELVFTGADGEVIKETIHEFKTPGIIQGIHNVDKSIESFARSCFNYALDKKEDLWFATKDTISKKYDHNFKDIFQEIYDNEYEEKFKTAGIEYFYTLIDDAVARVMKSEGGY
;
A
#
# COMPACT_ATOMS: atom_id res chain seq x y z
N MET A 1 -31.92 -23.75 2.68
CA MET A 1 -31.54 -22.68 3.64
C MET A 1 -31.80 -21.35 2.98
N ASP A 2 -32.36 -20.39 3.71
CA ASP A 2 -32.49 -19.06 3.18
C ASP A 2 -31.09 -18.42 3.05
N LYS A 3 -30.83 -17.77 1.93
CA LYS A 3 -29.56 -17.13 1.70
C LYS A 3 -29.39 -15.86 2.55
N ILE A 4 -28.20 -15.59 2.99
CA ILE A 4 -27.85 -14.32 3.67
C ILE A 4 -27.98 -13.18 2.67
N LYS A 5 -28.83 -12.20 2.97
CA LYS A 5 -29.01 -11.03 2.12
C LYS A 5 -27.93 -10.00 2.39
N MET A 6 -27.31 -9.50 1.34
CA MET A 6 -26.37 -8.37 1.42
C MET A 6 -27.14 -7.05 1.41
N THR A 7 -26.79 -6.15 2.32
CA THR A 7 -27.36 -4.79 2.42
C THR A 7 -26.56 -3.77 1.61
N THR A 8 -25.27 -4.02 1.45
CA THR A 8 -24.34 -3.16 0.69
C THR A 8 -23.72 -3.98 -0.43
N PRO A 9 -23.64 -3.45 -1.66
CA PRO A 9 -22.96 -4.12 -2.75
C PRO A 9 -21.49 -4.38 -2.44
N LEU A 10 -20.97 -5.52 -2.86
CA LEU A 10 -19.55 -5.81 -2.94
C LEU A 10 -19.02 -5.23 -4.25
N VAL A 11 -18.04 -4.35 -4.21
CA VAL A 11 -17.34 -3.92 -5.43
C VAL A 11 -16.45 -5.06 -5.91
N GLU A 12 -16.79 -5.61 -7.06
CA GLU A 12 -16.11 -6.76 -7.66
C GLU A 12 -15.16 -6.26 -8.75
N MET A 13 -13.86 -6.31 -8.47
CA MET A 13 -12.80 -5.93 -9.39
C MET A 13 -12.18 -7.20 -9.98
N ASP A 14 -12.75 -7.66 -11.09
CA ASP A 14 -12.25 -8.85 -11.78
C ASP A 14 -10.87 -8.59 -12.40
N GLY A 15 -10.14 -9.65 -12.71
CA GLY A 15 -8.75 -9.55 -13.11
C GLY A 15 -8.43 -10.31 -14.38
N ASP A 16 -7.17 -10.67 -14.48
CA ASP A 16 -6.62 -11.38 -15.64
C ASP A 16 -6.40 -12.86 -15.35
N GLU A 17 -6.29 -13.64 -16.43
CA GLU A 17 -5.81 -15.01 -16.45
C GLU A 17 -6.52 -15.93 -15.43
N MET A 18 -5.74 -16.71 -14.69
CA MET A 18 -6.21 -17.74 -13.76
C MET A 18 -7.04 -17.17 -12.59
N THR A 19 -6.75 -15.95 -12.15
CA THR A 19 -7.48 -15.37 -11.00
C THR A 19 -8.94 -15.07 -11.31
N ARG A 20 -9.27 -14.71 -12.55
CA ARG A 20 -10.64 -14.56 -13.03
C ARG A 20 -11.42 -15.89 -12.92
N ILE A 21 -10.82 -16.98 -13.34
CA ILE A 21 -11.42 -18.31 -13.28
C ILE A 21 -11.60 -18.77 -11.83
N LEU A 22 -10.57 -18.59 -10.99
CA LEU A 22 -10.65 -18.94 -9.57
C LEU A 22 -11.71 -18.13 -8.84
N TRP A 23 -11.81 -16.84 -9.12
CA TRP A 23 -12.82 -15.99 -8.50
C TRP A 23 -14.24 -16.38 -8.92
N LYS A 24 -14.43 -16.72 -10.19
CA LYS A 24 -15.71 -17.25 -10.68
C LYS A 24 -16.11 -18.51 -9.91
N SER A 25 -15.22 -19.49 -9.78
CA SER A 25 -15.45 -20.72 -9.02
C SER A 25 -15.79 -20.41 -7.54
N ILE A 26 -15.06 -19.51 -6.90
CA ILE A 26 -15.35 -19.08 -5.52
C ILE A 26 -16.76 -18.48 -5.42
N LYS A 27 -17.17 -17.62 -6.35
CA LYS A 27 -18.52 -17.06 -6.34
C LYS A 27 -19.58 -18.13 -6.50
N GLU A 28 -19.47 -18.95 -7.53
CA GLU A 28 -20.50 -19.90 -7.92
C GLU A 28 -20.63 -21.07 -6.93
N GLU A 29 -19.51 -21.59 -6.43
CA GLU A 29 -19.50 -22.83 -5.63
C GLU A 29 -19.46 -22.55 -4.12
N LEU A 30 -18.88 -21.42 -3.68
CA LEU A 30 -18.67 -21.15 -2.26
C LEU A 30 -19.54 -20.01 -1.71
N LEU A 31 -19.78 -18.93 -2.48
CA LEU A 31 -20.52 -17.78 -1.99
C LEU A 31 -22.01 -17.83 -2.36
N CYS A 32 -22.33 -17.95 -3.64
CA CYS A 32 -23.71 -17.91 -4.13
C CYS A 32 -24.65 -18.98 -3.56
N PRO A 33 -24.20 -20.17 -3.14
CA PRO A 33 -25.08 -21.12 -2.45
C PRO A 33 -25.63 -20.60 -1.11
N PHE A 34 -24.88 -19.74 -0.41
CA PHE A 34 -25.20 -19.29 0.95
C PHE A 34 -25.59 -17.81 1.03
N ILE A 35 -25.14 -17.01 0.07
CA ILE A 35 -25.29 -15.56 0.07
C ILE A 35 -26.08 -15.13 -1.16
N ASP A 36 -27.03 -14.23 -0.97
CA ASP A 36 -27.68 -13.47 -2.06
C ASP A 36 -26.71 -12.35 -2.44
N LEU A 37 -25.71 -12.74 -3.27
CA LEU A 37 -24.55 -11.91 -3.58
C LEU A 37 -24.96 -10.75 -4.48
N ASN A 38 -24.83 -9.52 -3.99
CA ASN A 38 -25.03 -8.29 -4.73
C ASN A 38 -23.66 -7.66 -5.02
N THR A 39 -23.29 -7.56 -6.30
CA THR A 39 -21.99 -7.01 -6.71
C THR A 39 -22.16 -5.81 -7.64
N GLU A 40 -21.26 -4.83 -7.50
CA GLU A 40 -21.01 -3.83 -8.51
C GLU A 40 -19.71 -4.19 -9.24
N TYR A 41 -19.85 -4.65 -10.48
CA TYR A 41 -18.81 -5.32 -11.24
C TYR A 41 -17.97 -4.36 -12.08
N TYR A 42 -16.64 -4.52 -12.00
CA TYR A 42 -15.65 -3.82 -12.82
C TYR A 42 -14.65 -4.83 -13.39
N ASP A 43 -14.53 -4.87 -14.71
CA ASP A 43 -13.51 -5.69 -15.38
C ASP A 43 -12.17 -4.94 -15.42
N LEU A 44 -11.22 -5.34 -14.59
CA LEU A 44 -9.86 -4.81 -14.60
C LEU A 44 -8.89 -5.64 -15.43
N GLY A 45 -9.39 -6.51 -16.31
CA GLY A 45 -8.58 -7.22 -17.29
C GLY A 45 -7.86 -6.24 -18.23
N LEU A 46 -6.65 -6.61 -18.64
CA LEU A 46 -5.77 -5.73 -19.41
C LEU A 46 -6.39 -5.22 -20.71
N GLU A 47 -7.15 -6.06 -21.40
CA GLU A 47 -7.84 -5.69 -22.64
C GLU A 47 -8.88 -4.59 -22.40
N HIS A 48 -9.77 -4.77 -21.42
CA HIS A 48 -10.80 -3.80 -21.09
C HIS A 48 -10.23 -2.50 -20.51
N ARG A 49 -9.15 -2.58 -19.74
CA ARG A 49 -8.40 -1.40 -19.30
C ARG A 49 -7.82 -0.62 -20.46
N ASN A 50 -7.30 -1.32 -21.48
CA ASN A 50 -6.79 -0.69 -22.70
C ASN A 50 -7.90 -0.04 -23.55
N GLU A 51 -9.10 -0.62 -23.60
CA GLU A 51 -10.27 -0.05 -24.26
C GLU A 51 -10.73 1.24 -23.59
N THR A 52 -10.74 1.27 -22.25
CA THR A 52 -11.23 2.37 -21.42
C THR A 52 -10.18 3.39 -21.04
N ASP A 53 -8.96 3.31 -21.59
CA ASP A 53 -7.80 4.14 -21.24
C ASP A 53 -7.56 4.15 -19.70
N ASP A 54 -7.64 2.96 -19.11
CA ASP A 54 -7.53 2.66 -17.66
C ASP A 54 -8.56 3.39 -16.74
N LYS A 55 -9.57 4.02 -17.33
CA LYS A 55 -10.61 4.71 -16.56
C LYS A 55 -11.38 3.76 -15.64
N VAL A 56 -11.61 2.52 -16.08
CA VAL A 56 -12.29 1.49 -15.26
C VAL A 56 -11.60 1.25 -13.93
N THR A 57 -10.27 1.36 -13.84
CA THR A 57 -9.52 1.23 -12.58
C THR A 57 -9.85 2.37 -11.60
N VAL A 58 -9.99 3.59 -12.11
CA VAL A 58 -10.36 4.77 -11.31
C VAL A 58 -11.82 4.66 -10.84
N ASP A 59 -12.71 4.27 -11.75
CA ASP A 59 -14.15 4.12 -11.46
C ASP A 59 -14.36 3.03 -10.38
N ALA A 60 -13.65 1.91 -10.46
CA ALA A 60 -13.68 0.84 -9.46
C ALA A 60 -13.18 1.30 -8.07
N ALA A 61 -12.10 2.09 -8.04
CA ALA A 61 -11.59 2.65 -6.79
C ALA A 61 -12.60 3.63 -6.14
N ASN A 62 -13.23 4.49 -6.94
CA ASN A 62 -14.27 5.40 -6.46
C ASN A 62 -15.51 4.65 -5.96
N ALA A 63 -15.91 3.57 -6.62
CA ALA A 63 -16.98 2.71 -6.15
C ALA A 63 -16.63 2.09 -4.78
N ASN A 64 -15.38 1.65 -4.60
CA ASN A 64 -14.94 1.15 -3.29
C ASN A 64 -14.99 2.22 -2.19
N MET A 65 -14.63 3.46 -2.49
CA MET A 65 -14.82 4.57 -1.53
C MET A 65 -16.29 4.76 -1.14
N LYS A 66 -17.21 4.57 -2.09
CA LYS A 66 -18.65 4.71 -1.87
C LYS A 66 -19.23 3.58 -1.03
N TYR A 67 -18.87 2.33 -1.32
CA TYR A 67 -19.49 1.15 -0.70
C TYR A 67 -18.68 0.57 0.46
N GLY A 68 -17.41 0.90 0.58
CA GLY A 68 -16.55 0.54 1.71
C GLY A 68 -15.99 -0.88 1.70
N VAL A 69 -16.35 -1.72 0.73
CA VAL A 69 -15.86 -3.10 0.62
C VAL A 69 -15.67 -3.51 -0.84
N ALA A 70 -14.55 -4.13 -1.14
CA ALA A 70 -14.25 -4.64 -2.47
C ALA A 70 -13.46 -5.95 -2.41
N VAL A 71 -13.59 -6.74 -3.45
CA VAL A 71 -12.69 -7.84 -3.77
C VAL A 71 -11.97 -7.53 -5.08
N LYS A 72 -10.68 -7.76 -5.13
CA LYS A 72 -9.88 -7.54 -6.32
C LYS A 72 -9.08 -8.77 -6.70
N CYS A 73 -9.27 -9.21 -7.92
CA CYS A 73 -8.45 -10.25 -8.54
C CYS A 73 -7.07 -9.70 -8.96
N ALA A 74 -6.12 -10.58 -9.22
CA ALA A 74 -4.83 -10.19 -9.75
C ALA A 74 -4.99 -9.63 -11.18
N THR A 75 -4.17 -8.62 -11.49
CA THR A 75 -4.19 -7.91 -12.77
C THR A 75 -2.79 -7.86 -13.37
N ILE A 76 -2.70 -7.93 -14.68
CA ILE A 76 -1.44 -7.76 -15.40
C ILE A 76 -0.99 -6.30 -15.33
N THR A 77 0.26 -6.06 -14.95
CA THR A 77 0.95 -4.79 -15.18
C THR A 77 1.84 -4.98 -16.39
N PRO A 78 1.56 -4.33 -17.53
CA PRO A 78 2.27 -4.58 -18.76
C PRO A 78 3.72 -4.11 -18.68
N ASN A 79 4.60 -4.88 -19.33
CA ASN A 79 5.96 -4.52 -19.66
C ASN A 79 6.10 -4.39 -21.17
N ALA A 80 7.30 -4.13 -21.68
CA ALA A 80 7.53 -3.93 -23.11
C ALA A 80 7.09 -5.14 -23.97
N ALA A 81 7.24 -6.37 -23.49
CA ALA A 81 6.80 -7.58 -24.20
C ALA A 81 5.26 -7.64 -24.28
N ARG A 82 4.57 -7.31 -23.19
CA ARG A 82 3.09 -7.29 -23.15
C ARG A 82 2.47 -6.20 -24.04
N MET A 83 3.20 -5.10 -24.31
CA MET A 83 2.74 -4.07 -25.24
C MET A 83 2.44 -4.64 -26.64
N THR A 84 3.33 -5.48 -27.15
CA THR A 84 3.16 -6.12 -28.46
C THR A 84 2.15 -7.27 -28.40
N GLU A 85 2.22 -8.10 -27.37
CA GLU A 85 1.34 -9.26 -27.20
C GLU A 85 -0.15 -8.88 -27.17
N TYR A 86 -0.48 -7.83 -26.44
CA TYR A 86 -1.88 -7.37 -26.27
C TYR A 86 -2.25 -6.17 -27.17
N ASN A 87 -1.35 -5.73 -28.06
CA ASN A 87 -1.54 -4.55 -28.90
C ASN A 87 -2.01 -3.33 -28.10
N LEU A 88 -1.30 -3.01 -27.01
CA LEU A 88 -1.69 -1.94 -26.11
C LEU A 88 -1.40 -0.55 -26.67
N LYS A 89 -2.27 0.42 -26.37
CA LYS A 89 -2.08 1.84 -26.71
C LYS A 89 -0.90 2.45 -25.98
N GLU A 90 -0.73 2.06 -24.70
CA GLU A 90 0.39 2.49 -23.86
C GLU A 90 0.72 1.48 -22.76
N MET A 91 1.84 1.67 -22.08
CA MET A 91 2.26 0.85 -20.93
C MET A 91 1.51 1.30 -19.67
N TRP A 92 0.27 0.78 -19.50
CA TRP A 92 -0.61 1.13 -18.39
C TRP A 92 0.05 0.92 -17.03
N LYS A 93 -0.21 1.83 -16.09
CA LYS A 93 0.25 1.71 -14.70
C LYS A 93 -0.38 0.51 -14.01
N SER A 94 0.23 0.10 -12.90
CA SER A 94 -0.35 -0.96 -12.07
C SER A 94 -1.69 -0.54 -11.47
N PRO A 95 -2.79 -1.26 -11.71
CA PRO A 95 -4.07 -0.98 -11.05
C PRO A 95 -3.98 -1.00 -9.53
N ASN A 96 -3.11 -1.84 -8.97
CA ASN A 96 -2.86 -1.87 -7.52
C ASN A 96 -2.33 -0.54 -7.00
N GLY A 97 -1.40 0.08 -7.75
CA GLY A 97 -0.86 1.40 -7.41
C GLY A 97 -1.92 2.49 -7.48
N THR A 98 -2.68 2.52 -8.58
CA THR A 98 -3.75 3.51 -8.81
C THR A 98 -4.84 3.42 -7.74
N ILE A 99 -5.38 2.22 -7.47
CA ILE A 99 -6.43 2.00 -6.48
C ILE A 99 -5.94 2.41 -5.08
N ARG A 100 -4.75 1.96 -4.67
CA ARG A 100 -4.20 2.30 -3.35
C ARG A 100 -3.98 3.80 -3.18
N ALA A 101 -3.50 4.47 -4.22
CA ALA A 101 -3.30 5.91 -4.19
C ALA A 101 -4.61 6.72 -4.08
N ILE A 102 -5.70 6.22 -4.69
CA ILE A 102 -7.03 6.83 -4.58
C ILE A 102 -7.63 6.59 -3.20
N LEU A 103 -7.52 5.36 -2.69
CA LEU A 103 -8.07 4.98 -1.39
C LEU A 103 -7.26 5.52 -0.20
N ASP A 104 -6.00 5.91 -0.43
CA ASP A 104 -5.06 6.34 0.62
C ASP A 104 -5.05 5.34 1.81
N GLY A 105 -4.96 4.07 1.48
CA GLY A 105 -5.13 2.99 2.45
C GLY A 105 -3.82 2.44 2.99
N THR A 106 -3.94 1.63 4.04
CA THR A 106 -2.84 0.84 4.61
C THR A 106 -2.98 -0.61 4.21
N VAL A 107 -1.89 -1.24 3.79
CA VAL A 107 -1.86 -2.67 3.49
C VAL A 107 -1.24 -3.42 4.65
N PHE A 108 -2.03 -4.27 5.30
CA PHE A 108 -1.55 -5.19 6.33
C PHE A 108 -1.30 -6.57 5.73
N ARG A 109 -0.13 -7.13 6.01
CA ARG A 109 0.26 -8.47 5.58
C ARG A 109 0.57 -9.32 6.80
N ALA A 110 -0.46 -10.02 7.28
CA ALA A 110 -0.30 -11.06 8.28
C ALA A 110 0.14 -12.38 7.61
N PRO A 111 0.97 -13.19 8.26
CA PRO A 111 1.40 -14.47 7.71
C PRO A 111 0.23 -15.46 7.69
N ILE A 112 0.21 -16.29 6.65
CA ILE A 112 -0.65 -17.47 6.58
C ILE A 112 0.15 -18.65 7.11
N ILE A 113 -0.20 -19.15 8.30
CA ILE A 113 0.48 -20.27 8.94
C ILE A 113 -0.25 -21.58 8.58
N VAL A 114 0.48 -22.49 7.98
CA VAL A 114 -0.05 -23.80 7.60
C VAL A 114 0.57 -24.88 8.49
N LYS A 115 -0.26 -25.71 9.10
CA LYS A 115 0.20 -26.82 9.94
C LYS A 115 1.14 -27.76 9.16
N GLY A 116 2.31 -28.02 9.71
CA GLY A 116 3.32 -28.89 9.09
C GLY A 116 4.31 -28.16 8.16
N ILE A 117 4.14 -26.85 7.96
CA ILE A 117 5.12 -26.02 7.26
C ILE A 117 5.77 -25.08 8.29
N GLU A 118 7.05 -25.33 8.58
CA GLU A 118 7.81 -24.49 9.52
C GLU A 118 8.24 -23.18 8.86
N PRO A 119 8.25 -22.05 9.60
CA PRO A 119 8.80 -20.80 9.10
C PRO A 119 10.31 -20.91 8.88
N LEU A 120 10.85 -20.12 7.94
CA LEU A 120 12.28 -20.07 7.65
C LEU A 120 13.11 -19.69 8.88
N VAL A 121 12.60 -18.74 9.69
CA VAL A 121 13.19 -18.37 10.98
C VAL A 121 12.48 -19.17 12.06
N LYS A 122 13.16 -20.17 12.59
CA LYS A 122 12.58 -21.14 13.53
C LYS A 122 12.08 -20.54 14.84
N ASN A 123 12.61 -19.39 15.26
CA ASN A 123 12.19 -18.72 16.48
C ASN A 123 10.85 -18.00 16.36
N TRP A 124 10.33 -17.79 15.16
CA TRP A 124 9.05 -17.12 14.97
C TRP A 124 7.89 -18.05 15.30
N HIS A 125 7.43 -18.01 16.53
CA HIS A 125 6.30 -18.80 17.03
C HIS A 125 4.99 -18.03 17.04
N LYS A 126 5.08 -16.69 16.91
CA LYS A 126 3.94 -15.79 16.86
C LYS A 126 3.93 -15.04 15.51
N PRO A 127 2.77 -14.62 15.00
CA PRO A 127 2.70 -13.89 13.74
C PRO A 127 3.49 -12.58 13.80
N ILE A 128 4.02 -12.18 12.66
CA ILE A 128 4.60 -10.85 12.43
C ILE A 128 3.82 -10.23 11.30
N THR A 129 3.09 -9.14 11.58
CA THR A 129 2.31 -8.43 10.59
C THR A 129 3.08 -7.23 10.07
N ILE A 130 3.20 -7.11 8.76
CA ILE A 130 3.86 -5.98 8.11
C ILE A 130 2.80 -5.01 7.61
N ALA A 131 2.76 -3.82 8.18
CA ALA A 131 1.99 -2.70 7.68
C ALA A 131 2.77 -1.95 6.59
N ARG A 132 2.09 -1.53 5.54
CA ARG A 132 2.67 -0.78 4.44
C ARG A 132 1.83 0.45 4.13
N HIS A 133 2.45 1.61 4.16
CA HIS A 133 1.88 2.84 3.63
C HIS A 133 1.71 2.73 2.11
N ALA A 134 0.52 3.07 1.61
CA ALA A 134 0.16 2.84 0.21
C ALA A 134 0.10 4.12 -0.63
N TYR A 135 0.50 5.25 -0.08
CA TYR A 135 0.50 6.56 -0.73
C TYR A 135 1.92 7.13 -0.85
N GLY A 136 2.16 7.91 -1.90
CA GLY A 136 3.42 8.62 -2.06
C GLY A 136 4.62 7.72 -2.37
N ASP A 137 5.78 8.12 -1.90
CA ASP A 137 7.05 7.41 -2.03
C ASP A 137 7.34 6.97 -3.49
N VAL A 138 7.87 5.77 -3.66
CA VAL A 138 8.18 5.20 -4.97
C VAL A 138 6.94 4.92 -5.85
N TYR A 139 5.73 4.92 -5.27
CA TYR A 139 4.49 4.67 -6.02
C TYR A 139 3.94 5.91 -6.73
N LYS A 140 4.37 7.12 -6.32
CA LYS A 140 4.05 8.41 -6.95
C LYS A 140 5.30 9.19 -7.28
N ASN A 141 6.36 8.51 -7.66
CA ASN A 141 7.61 9.12 -8.05
C ASN A 141 7.55 9.78 -9.43
N VAL A 142 8.50 10.68 -9.65
CA VAL A 142 8.84 11.22 -10.96
C VAL A 142 10.30 10.92 -11.22
N GLU A 143 10.63 10.43 -12.41
CA GLU A 143 11.98 10.05 -12.79
C GLU A 143 12.45 10.81 -14.02
N ILE A 144 13.73 11.20 -14.04
CA ILE A 144 14.39 11.86 -15.16
C ILE A 144 15.68 11.13 -15.47
N LYS A 145 15.81 10.66 -16.72
CA LYS A 145 17.10 10.17 -17.22
C LYS A 145 17.97 11.36 -17.61
N VAL A 146 19.06 11.57 -16.89
CA VAL A 146 20.02 12.66 -17.15
C VAL A 146 20.95 12.26 -18.29
N PRO A 147 20.99 13.02 -19.41
CA PRO A 147 21.74 12.62 -20.60
C PRO A 147 23.25 12.90 -20.50
N GLY A 148 23.69 13.73 -19.57
CA GLY A 148 25.11 14.13 -19.46
C GLY A 148 25.37 15.12 -18.33
N ALA A 149 26.45 15.90 -18.45
CA ALA A 149 26.81 16.89 -17.47
C ALA A 149 25.73 17.97 -17.29
N GLY A 150 25.49 18.37 -16.05
CA GLY A 150 24.47 19.37 -15.72
C GLY A 150 24.17 19.42 -14.23
N LYS A 151 23.33 20.36 -13.82
CA LYS A 151 22.91 20.57 -12.45
C LYS A 151 21.47 20.11 -12.25
N ALA A 152 21.23 19.33 -11.21
CA ALA A 152 19.89 18.94 -10.77
C ALA A 152 19.48 19.70 -9.52
N GLU A 153 18.25 20.19 -9.48
CA GLU A 153 17.72 20.99 -8.38
C GLU A 153 16.32 20.50 -8.00
N LEU A 154 16.02 20.53 -6.70
CA LEU A 154 14.70 20.40 -6.15
C LEU A 154 14.13 21.80 -5.94
N VAL A 155 12.95 22.06 -6.51
CA VAL A 155 12.30 23.36 -6.44
C VAL A 155 10.88 23.19 -5.92
N PHE A 156 10.54 23.93 -4.88
CA PHE A 156 9.15 24.09 -4.42
C PHE A 156 8.76 25.55 -4.62
N THR A 157 7.61 25.78 -5.27
CA THR A 157 7.01 27.11 -5.43
C THR A 157 5.72 27.16 -4.64
N GLY A 158 5.68 27.98 -3.61
CA GLY A 158 4.49 28.22 -2.79
C GLY A 158 3.36 28.89 -3.57
N ALA A 159 2.14 28.76 -3.08
CA ALA A 159 0.98 29.44 -3.66
C ALA A 159 1.07 30.98 -3.59
N ASP A 160 1.85 31.49 -2.67
CA ASP A 160 2.20 32.91 -2.51
C ASP A 160 3.35 33.38 -3.42
N GLY A 161 3.93 32.46 -4.18
CA GLY A 161 5.07 32.70 -5.07
C GLY A 161 6.45 32.59 -4.42
N GLU A 162 6.54 32.25 -3.12
CA GLU A 162 7.82 31.95 -2.48
C GLU A 162 8.47 30.71 -3.12
N VAL A 163 9.78 30.76 -3.33
CA VAL A 163 10.54 29.68 -3.97
C VAL A 163 11.61 29.16 -3.03
N ILE A 164 11.50 27.87 -2.69
CA ILE A 164 12.55 27.11 -2.00
C ILE A 164 13.29 26.28 -3.04
N LYS A 165 14.63 26.36 -3.03
CA LYS A 165 15.46 25.71 -4.04
C LYS A 165 16.69 25.07 -3.40
N GLU A 166 16.88 23.77 -3.67
CA GLU A 166 18.00 22.99 -3.17
C GLU A 166 18.70 22.26 -4.31
N THR A 167 20.03 22.27 -4.32
CA THR A 167 20.82 21.51 -5.29
C THR A 167 20.84 20.04 -4.88
N ILE A 168 20.34 19.15 -5.75
CA ILE A 168 20.41 17.71 -5.54
C ILE A 168 21.82 17.20 -5.86
N HIS A 169 22.32 17.52 -7.08
CA HIS A 169 23.61 17.03 -7.55
C HIS A 169 24.11 17.80 -8.80
N GLU A 170 25.42 17.86 -8.94
CA GLU A 170 26.08 18.31 -10.17
C GLU A 170 26.64 17.11 -10.93
N PHE A 171 25.95 16.73 -11.99
CA PHE A 171 26.32 15.61 -12.83
C PHE A 171 27.52 15.94 -13.70
N LYS A 172 28.49 15.05 -13.76
CA LYS A 172 29.62 15.09 -14.71
C LYS A 172 29.47 14.09 -15.84
N THR A 173 28.59 13.12 -15.66
CA THR A 173 28.29 12.01 -16.58
C THR A 173 26.79 11.78 -16.64
N PRO A 174 26.27 10.98 -17.60
CA PRO A 174 24.88 10.53 -17.58
C PRO A 174 24.50 9.88 -16.25
N GLY A 175 23.23 10.00 -15.87
CA GLY A 175 22.71 9.44 -14.63
C GLY A 175 21.18 9.39 -14.61
N ILE A 176 20.62 9.31 -13.41
CA ILE A 176 19.18 9.30 -13.16
C ILE A 176 18.85 10.14 -11.94
N ILE A 177 17.68 10.76 -11.94
CA ILE A 177 17.10 11.48 -10.81
C ILE A 177 15.72 10.90 -10.54
N GLN A 178 15.38 10.74 -9.26
CA GLN A 178 14.06 10.37 -8.80
C GLN A 178 13.58 11.37 -7.75
N GLY A 179 12.38 11.90 -7.93
CA GLY A 179 11.67 12.70 -6.94
C GLY A 179 10.55 11.90 -6.31
N ILE A 180 10.48 11.91 -4.98
CA ILE A 180 9.41 11.31 -4.18
C ILE A 180 8.79 12.35 -3.27
N HIS A 181 7.57 12.12 -2.82
CA HIS A 181 6.87 13.00 -1.88
C HIS A 181 5.94 12.21 -0.98
N ASN A 182 5.53 12.83 0.12
CA ASN A 182 4.42 12.40 0.94
C ASN A 182 3.66 13.61 1.48
N VAL A 183 2.51 13.40 2.11
CA VAL A 183 1.70 14.45 2.73
C VAL A 183 1.32 14.05 4.15
N ASP A 184 1.35 14.99 5.09
CA ASP A 184 1.13 14.75 6.51
C ASP A 184 -0.21 14.05 6.78
N LYS A 185 -1.28 14.48 6.13
CA LYS A 185 -2.60 13.85 6.26
C LYS A 185 -2.59 12.36 5.92
N SER A 186 -1.80 11.93 4.92
CA SER A 186 -1.69 10.52 4.57
C SER A 186 -0.84 9.76 5.58
N ILE A 187 0.22 10.38 6.12
CA ILE A 187 1.04 9.80 7.19
C ILE A 187 0.20 9.62 8.45
N GLU A 188 -0.62 10.60 8.83
CA GLU A 188 -1.55 10.52 9.95
C GLU A 188 -2.56 9.37 9.79
N SER A 189 -3.14 9.25 8.59
CA SER A 189 -4.07 8.16 8.27
C SER A 189 -3.39 6.79 8.43
N PHE A 190 -2.17 6.67 7.94
CA PHE A 190 -1.35 5.46 8.10
C PHE A 190 -1.06 5.16 9.56
N ALA A 191 -0.64 6.14 10.36
CA ALA A 191 -0.38 5.99 11.78
C ALA A 191 -1.62 5.47 12.53
N ARG A 192 -2.77 6.12 12.36
CA ARG A 192 -4.02 5.69 13.01
C ARG A 192 -4.45 4.29 12.57
N SER A 193 -4.25 3.94 11.30
CA SER A 193 -4.53 2.58 10.80
C SER A 193 -3.66 1.55 11.51
N CYS A 194 -2.36 1.82 11.68
CA CYS A 194 -1.43 0.92 12.38
C CYS A 194 -1.81 0.78 13.86
N PHE A 195 -2.07 1.88 14.57
CA PHE A 195 -2.45 1.85 15.98
C PHE A 195 -3.78 1.11 16.21
N ASN A 196 -4.79 1.36 15.36
CA ASN A 196 -6.06 0.66 15.46
C ASN A 196 -5.92 -0.84 15.19
N TYR A 197 -5.09 -1.23 14.21
CA TYR A 197 -4.82 -2.64 13.92
C TYR A 197 -4.13 -3.33 15.10
N ALA A 198 -3.10 -2.71 15.67
CA ALA A 198 -2.39 -3.23 16.85
C ALA A 198 -3.34 -3.45 18.04
N LEU A 199 -4.23 -2.49 18.31
CA LEU A 199 -5.26 -2.61 19.36
C LEU A 199 -6.26 -3.74 19.07
N ASP A 200 -6.72 -3.89 17.82
CA ASP A 200 -7.63 -4.96 17.41
C ASP A 200 -7.00 -6.35 17.59
N LYS A 201 -5.74 -6.49 17.21
CA LYS A 201 -4.99 -7.74 17.34
C LYS A 201 -4.39 -7.99 18.73
N LYS A 202 -4.28 -6.95 19.55
CA LYS A 202 -3.57 -6.95 20.83
C LYS A 202 -2.12 -7.38 20.66
N GLU A 203 -1.47 -6.80 19.68
CA GLU A 203 -0.06 -7.01 19.32
C GLU A 203 0.71 -5.70 19.50
N ASP A 204 2.00 -5.79 19.86
CA ASP A 204 2.87 -4.62 19.92
C ASP A 204 3.03 -4.00 18.54
N LEU A 205 3.23 -2.69 18.50
CA LEU A 205 3.51 -1.97 17.26
C LEU A 205 4.96 -1.47 17.24
N TRP A 206 5.73 -1.98 16.31
CA TRP A 206 7.07 -1.50 16.04
C TRP A 206 7.10 -0.62 14.81
N PHE A 207 7.48 0.63 14.98
CA PHE A 207 7.68 1.58 13.89
C PHE A 207 9.16 1.85 13.70
N ALA A 208 9.62 1.80 12.45
CA ALA A 208 11.02 1.97 12.15
C ALA A 208 11.22 2.83 10.89
N THR A 209 12.20 3.73 10.96
CA THR A 209 12.65 4.57 9.85
C THR A 209 14.17 4.64 9.80
N LYS A 210 14.72 5.41 8.88
CA LYS A 210 16.14 5.75 8.86
C LYS A 210 16.34 7.27 9.02
N ASP A 211 15.71 7.85 10.04
CA ASP A 211 15.72 9.30 10.29
C ASP A 211 17.12 9.89 10.56
N THR A 212 18.07 9.06 10.95
CA THR A 212 19.49 9.46 11.05
C THR A 212 20.12 9.85 9.72
N ILE A 213 19.57 9.34 8.60
CA ILE A 213 20.00 9.64 7.23
C ILE A 213 18.98 10.53 6.54
N SER A 214 17.72 10.14 6.51
CA SER A 214 16.60 10.91 5.95
C SER A 214 16.02 11.85 7.00
N LYS A 215 16.78 12.90 7.34
CA LYS A 215 16.54 13.77 8.50
C LYS A 215 15.30 14.65 8.42
N LYS A 216 14.71 14.82 7.25
CA LYS A 216 13.43 15.54 7.08
C LYS A 216 12.30 14.58 6.75
N TYR A 217 12.49 13.75 5.76
CA TYR A 217 11.42 12.86 5.26
C TYR A 217 11.03 11.80 6.28
N ASP A 218 11.98 10.96 6.70
CA ASP A 218 11.70 9.90 7.69
C ASP A 218 11.42 10.47 9.08
N HIS A 219 12.06 11.59 9.43
CA HIS A 219 11.84 12.26 10.71
C HIS A 219 10.41 12.78 10.83
N ASN A 220 9.83 13.33 9.75
CA ASN A 220 8.44 13.75 9.72
C ASN A 220 7.47 12.58 9.99
N PHE A 221 7.72 11.41 9.42
CA PHE A 221 6.93 10.22 9.74
C PHE A 221 7.01 9.85 11.22
N LYS A 222 8.22 9.88 11.79
CA LYS A 222 8.45 9.58 13.21
C LYS A 222 7.69 10.56 14.10
N ASP A 223 7.80 11.85 13.84
CA ASP A 223 7.17 12.89 14.65
C ASP A 223 5.65 12.79 14.61
N ILE A 224 5.06 12.61 13.44
CA ILE A 224 3.61 12.44 13.29
C ILE A 224 3.12 11.17 14.02
N PHE A 225 3.82 10.05 13.88
CA PHE A 225 3.48 8.83 14.61
C PHE A 225 3.55 9.03 16.12
N GLN A 226 4.59 9.70 16.63
CA GLN A 226 4.75 9.95 18.05
C GLN A 226 3.68 10.90 18.58
N GLU A 227 3.39 11.99 17.88
CA GLU A 227 2.36 12.96 18.27
C GLU A 227 0.98 12.30 18.36
N ILE A 228 0.61 11.48 17.37
CA ILE A 228 -0.67 10.76 17.36
C ILE A 228 -0.71 9.73 18.49
N TYR A 229 0.38 9.02 18.74
CA TYR A 229 0.45 8.06 19.84
C TYR A 229 0.22 8.76 21.18
N ASP A 230 0.97 9.82 21.47
CA ASP A 230 0.91 10.54 22.73
C ASP A 230 -0.49 11.14 22.99
N ASN A 231 -1.12 11.68 21.95
CA ASN A 231 -2.40 12.38 22.09
C ASN A 231 -3.63 11.47 22.02
N GLU A 232 -3.57 10.35 21.26
CA GLU A 232 -4.77 9.58 20.96
C GLU A 232 -4.72 8.12 21.42
N TYR A 233 -3.52 7.52 21.58
CA TYR A 233 -3.37 6.07 21.72
C TYR A 233 -2.64 5.60 22.97
N GLU A 234 -1.83 6.40 23.62
CA GLU A 234 -1.00 5.98 24.77
C GLU A 234 -1.81 5.27 25.85
N GLU A 235 -2.91 5.87 26.31
CA GLU A 235 -3.77 5.28 27.35
C GLU A 235 -4.50 4.01 26.86
N LYS A 236 -4.84 3.94 25.58
CA LYS A 236 -5.47 2.76 24.98
C LYS A 236 -4.48 1.58 24.93
N PHE A 237 -3.24 1.84 24.55
CA PHE A 237 -2.16 0.85 24.52
C PHE A 237 -1.83 0.35 25.91
N LYS A 238 -1.68 1.23 26.90
CA LYS A 238 -1.50 0.85 28.32
C LYS A 238 -2.63 -0.05 28.81
N THR A 239 -3.88 0.32 28.50
CA THR A 239 -5.06 -0.46 28.91
C THR A 239 -5.10 -1.83 28.23
N ALA A 240 -4.69 -1.91 26.97
CA ALA A 240 -4.61 -3.17 26.23
C ALA A 240 -3.42 -4.05 26.61
N GLY A 241 -2.43 -3.49 27.33
CA GLY A 241 -1.19 -4.17 27.72
C GLY A 241 -0.26 -4.43 26.53
N ILE A 242 -0.24 -3.54 25.55
CA ILE A 242 0.64 -3.59 24.38
C ILE A 242 1.51 -2.34 24.30
N GLU A 243 2.62 -2.44 23.57
CA GLU A 243 3.62 -1.37 23.47
C GLU A 243 3.70 -0.77 22.06
N TYR A 244 3.94 0.54 22.00
CA TYR A 244 4.44 1.21 20.81
C TYR A 244 5.94 1.42 20.95
N PHE A 245 6.71 0.95 19.98
CA PHE A 245 8.17 1.02 20.00
C PHE A 245 8.72 1.61 18.71
N TYR A 246 9.47 2.72 18.82
CA TYR A 246 10.18 3.30 17.68
C TYR A 246 11.67 2.92 17.73
N THR A 247 12.24 2.56 16.57
CA THR A 247 13.68 2.31 16.42
C THR A 247 14.15 2.57 14.99
N LEU A 248 15.47 2.49 14.77
CA LEU A 248 16.03 2.53 13.41
C LEU A 248 15.76 1.22 12.68
N ILE A 249 15.58 1.28 11.37
CA ILE A 249 15.20 0.09 10.56
C ILE A 249 16.20 -1.05 10.65
N ASP A 250 17.49 -0.77 10.70
CA ASP A 250 18.54 -1.79 10.86
C ASP A 250 18.44 -2.48 12.21
N ASP A 251 18.18 -1.76 13.31
CA ASP A 251 17.95 -2.32 14.63
C ASP A 251 16.62 -3.11 14.68
N ALA A 252 15.56 -2.60 14.04
CA ALA A 252 14.30 -3.32 13.92
C ALA A 252 14.50 -4.69 13.27
N VAL A 253 15.17 -4.74 12.12
CA VAL A 253 15.45 -6.00 11.41
C VAL A 253 16.24 -6.97 12.31
N ALA A 254 17.30 -6.48 12.97
CA ALA A 254 18.12 -7.31 13.85
C ALA A 254 17.33 -7.88 15.03
N ARG A 255 16.44 -7.08 15.63
CA ARG A 255 15.57 -7.51 16.75
C ARG A 255 14.51 -8.50 16.29
N VAL A 256 13.82 -8.21 15.16
CA VAL A 256 12.80 -9.09 14.57
C VAL A 256 13.38 -10.48 14.28
N MET A 257 14.56 -10.55 13.67
CA MET A 257 15.23 -11.83 13.36
C MET A 257 15.58 -12.67 14.60
N LYS A 258 15.72 -12.04 15.78
CA LYS A 258 16.04 -12.72 17.03
C LYS A 258 14.81 -12.97 17.91
N SER A 259 13.68 -12.41 17.57
CA SER A 259 12.46 -12.46 18.37
C SER A 259 11.64 -13.74 18.13
N GLU A 260 10.60 -13.89 18.94
CA GLU A 260 9.58 -14.94 18.74
C GLU A 260 8.42 -14.49 17.86
N GLY A 261 8.39 -13.22 17.41
CA GLY A 261 7.27 -12.57 16.74
C GLY A 261 6.23 -12.01 17.74
N GLY A 262 5.05 -11.65 17.24
CA GLY A 262 3.94 -11.13 18.05
C GLY A 262 3.77 -9.61 17.94
N TYR A 263 4.02 -9.07 16.74
CA TYR A 263 3.86 -7.65 16.41
C TYR A 263 3.58 -7.41 14.94
#